data_85f7a69c135688a92881a7fb252dcd0f
#
_entry.id   85f7a69c135688a92881a7fb252dcd0f
#
_cell.length_a   1.000
_cell.length_b   1.000
_cell.length_c   1.000
_cell.angle_alpha   90.00
_cell.angle_beta   90.00
_cell.angle_gamma   90.00
#
_symmetry.space_group_name_H-M   'P 1'
#
loop_
_entity.id
_entity.type
_entity.pdbx_description
1 polymer ?
#
loop_
_entity_poly.entity_id
_entity_poly.type
_entity_poly.pdbx_seq_one_letter_code
_entity_poly.pdbx_strand_id
1 'polypeptide(L)'
;MTKNLDDIGLKSVADHYDLFFVDLWGVVHNGIELYKDSTNALEKLLEKNKDLVLLTNAPRPNNDVKNFLKKMGLEQKYYSKVYTSGEAALNYLSLNFKEMRTLFIL
;
A
#
# COMPACT_ATOMS: atom_id res chain seq x y z
N MET A 1 10.30 -14.71 -17.04
CA MET A 1 9.50 -15.87 -16.59
C MET A 1 8.83 -15.55 -15.25
N THR A 2 7.55 -15.80 -15.14
CA THR A 2 6.81 -15.59 -13.90
C THR A 2 7.00 -16.80 -12.97
N LYS A 3 7.35 -16.53 -11.72
CA LYS A 3 7.49 -17.58 -10.70
C LYS A 3 6.25 -17.62 -9.82
N ASN A 4 5.85 -18.82 -9.42
CA ASN A 4 4.75 -18.99 -8.48
C ASN A 4 5.28 -18.85 -7.05
N LEU A 5 4.91 -17.77 -6.37
CA LEU A 5 5.36 -17.48 -5.00
C LEU A 5 4.71 -18.41 -3.97
N ASP A 6 3.60 -19.05 -4.29
CA ASP A 6 2.98 -20.03 -3.40
C ASP A 6 3.91 -21.23 -3.18
N ASP A 7 4.69 -21.59 -4.19
CA ASP A 7 5.60 -22.74 -4.13
C ASP A 7 6.94 -22.39 -3.47
N ILE A 8 7.46 -21.19 -3.70
CA ILE A 8 8.86 -20.86 -3.36
C ILE A 8 8.99 -19.64 -2.43
N GLY A 9 7.90 -18.90 -2.20
CA GLY A 9 7.89 -17.74 -1.33
C GLY A 9 8.56 -16.49 -1.93
N LEU A 10 8.30 -15.34 -1.30
CA LEU A 10 8.83 -14.05 -1.75
C LEU A 10 10.36 -13.99 -1.68
N LYS A 11 10.96 -14.66 -0.71
CA LYS A 11 12.41 -14.67 -0.50
C LYS A 11 13.18 -15.06 -1.76
N SER A 12 12.65 -15.98 -2.54
CA SER A 12 13.32 -16.49 -3.74
C SER A 12 13.47 -15.46 -4.86
N VAL A 13 12.62 -14.44 -4.88
CA VAL A 13 12.61 -13.42 -5.94
C VAL A 13 12.99 -12.02 -5.45
N ALA A 14 13.05 -11.82 -4.13
CA ALA A 14 13.26 -10.48 -3.56
C ALA A 14 14.54 -9.80 -4.06
N ASP A 15 15.62 -10.56 -4.27
CA ASP A 15 16.88 -10.00 -4.70
C ASP A 15 16.90 -9.53 -6.16
N HIS A 16 15.90 -9.93 -6.94
CA HIS A 16 15.79 -9.54 -8.36
C HIS A 16 15.08 -8.21 -8.56
N TYR A 17 14.50 -7.62 -7.52
CA TYR A 17 13.72 -6.39 -7.63
C TYR A 17 14.10 -5.40 -6.55
N ASP A 18 14.00 -4.11 -6.87
CA ASP A 18 14.33 -3.02 -5.94
C ASP A 18 13.08 -2.35 -5.35
N LEU A 19 11.97 -2.38 -6.07
CA LEU A 19 10.73 -1.73 -5.69
C LEU A 19 9.59 -2.75 -5.64
N PHE A 20 8.82 -2.69 -4.56
CA PHE A 20 7.67 -3.57 -4.34
C PHE A 20 6.41 -2.74 -4.14
N PHE A 21 5.41 -2.98 -4.96
CA PHE A 21 4.05 -2.49 -4.72
C PHE A 21 3.30 -3.56 -3.94
N VAL A 22 2.77 -3.21 -2.80
CA VAL A 22 2.11 -4.15 -1.90
C VAL A 22 0.67 -3.72 -1.69
N ASP A 23 -0.27 -4.57 -2.03
CA ASP A 23 -1.68 -4.37 -1.76
C ASP A 23 -1.97 -4.51 -0.26
N LEU A 24 -3.07 -3.93 0.20
CA LEU A 24 -3.40 -3.91 1.63
C LEU A 24 -4.43 -4.96 2.02
N TRP A 25 -5.67 -4.85 1.51
CA TRP A 25 -6.74 -5.77 1.87
C TRP A 25 -6.45 -7.20 1.43
N GLY A 26 -6.49 -8.13 2.38
CA GLY A 26 -6.22 -9.53 2.10
C GLY A 26 -4.75 -9.87 1.96
N VAL A 27 -3.86 -8.88 2.00
CA VAL A 27 -2.41 -9.07 1.90
C VAL A 27 -1.71 -8.65 3.18
N VAL A 28 -1.93 -7.41 3.63
CA VAL A 28 -1.34 -6.89 4.87
C VAL A 28 -2.29 -7.00 6.04
N HIS A 29 -3.59 -6.84 5.80
CA HIS A 29 -4.62 -6.90 6.84
C HIS A 29 -5.95 -7.43 6.30
N ASN A 30 -6.84 -7.81 7.23
CA ASN A 30 -8.20 -8.26 6.93
C ASN A 30 -9.27 -7.22 7.30
N GLY A 31 -8.88 -5.98 7.57
CA GLY A 31 -9.78 -4.91 8.02
C GLY A 31 -9.93 -4.83 9.54
N ILE A 32 -9.51 -5.86 10.26
CA ILE A 32 -9.60 -5.95 11.72
C ILE A 32 -8.21 -6.01 12.33
N GLU A 33 -7.35 -6.83 11.78
CA GLU A 33 -5.99 -7.04 12.29
C GLU A 33 -4.99 -7.19 11.15
N LEU A 34 -3.72 -6.98 11.50
CA LEU A 34 -2.60 -7.17 10.59
C LEU A 34 -2.25 -8.66 10.49
N TYR A 35 -1.83 -9.08 9.30
CA TYR A 35 -1.27 -10.42 9.14
C TYR A 35 0.21 -10.40 9.55
N LYS A 36 0.55 -11.20 10.55
CA LYS A 36 1.90 -11.26 11.10
C LYS A 36 2.94 -11.65 10.05
N ASP A 37 2.63 -12.62 9.22
CA ASP A 37 3.56 -13.08 8.19
C ASP A 37 3.83 -11.99 7.15
N SER A 38 2.81 -11.19 6.83
CA SER A 38 2.96 -10.08 5.91
C SER A 38 3.82 -8.97 6.49
N THR A 39 3.59 -8.59 7.75
CA THR A 39 4.43 -7.58 8.40
C THR A 39 5.88 -8.04 8.52
N ASN A 40 6.10 -9.32 8.79
CA ASN A 40 7.44 -9.90 8.81
C ASN A 40 8.10 -9.82 7.42
N ALA A 41 7.35 -10.07 6.36
CA ALA A 41 7.86 -9.97 5.00
C ALA A 41 8.25 -8.53 4.65
N LEU A 42 7.43 -7.55 5.04
CA LEU A 42 7.75 -6.14 4.86
C LEU A 42 9.05 -5.76 5.59
N GLU A 43 9.21 -6.22 6.83
CA GLU A 43 10.43 -6.00 7.60
C GLU A 43 11.67 -6.51 6.86
N LYS A 44 11.59 -7.74 6.35
CA LYS A 44 12.72 -8.33 5.63
C LYS A 44 13.06 -7.59 4.34
N LEU A 45 12.05 -7.08 3.64
CA LEU A 45 12.30 -6.26 2.45
C LEU A 45 13.02 -4.96 2.82
N LEU A 46 12.62 -4.30 3.91
CA LEU A 46 13.30 -3.09 4.38
C LEU A 46 14.73 -3.38 4.83
N GLU A 47 14.96 -4.50 5.51
CA GLU A 47 16.31 -4.93 5.89
C GLU A 47 17.24 -5.11 4.69
N LYS A 48 16.67 -5.49 3.55
CA LYS A 48 17.40 -5.63 2.28
C LYS A 48 17.50 -4.33 1.50
N ASN A 49 17.10 -3.20 2.10
CA ASN A 49 17.08 -1.88 1.48
C ASN A 49 16.19 -1.79 0.23
N LYS A 50 15.10 -2.55 0.23
CA LYS A 50 14.11 -2.47 -0.85
C LYS A 50 13.15 -1.31 -0.61
N ASP A 51 12.65 -0.72 -1.69
CA ASP A 51 11.61 0.29 -1.62
C ASP A 51 10.23 -0.37 -1.57
N LEU A 52 9.39 0.12 -0.66
CA LEU A 52 8.01 -0.35 -0.50
C LEU A 52 7.03 0.78 -0.78
N VAL A 53 6.03 0.51 -1.58
CA VAL A 53 4.87 1.39 -1.75
C VAL A 53 3.63 0.57 -1.46
N LEU A 54 2.87 0.96 -0.47
CA LEU A 54 1.59 0.35 -0.19
C LEU A 54 0.56 0.95 -1.15
N LEU A 55 0.03 0.12 -2.01
CA LEU A 55 -0.87 0.52 -3.07
C LEU A 55 -2.25 -0.08 -2.80
N THR A 56 -3.28 0.76 -2.79
CA THR A 56 -4.64 0.29 -2.51
C THR A 56 -5.67 0.98 -3.39
N ASN A 57 -6.75 0.26 -3.68
CA ASN A 57 -7.90 0.80 -4.41
C ASN A 57 -8.90 1.52 -3.50
N ALA A 58 -8.53 1.85 -2.26
CA ALA A 58 -9.40 2.57 -1.35
C ALA A 58 -9.78 3.95 -1.93
N PRO A 59 -11.07 4.32 -1.89
CA PRO A 59 -11.53 5.62 -2.41
C PRO A 59 -11.32 6.74 -1.37
N ARG A 60 -10.17 6.79 -0.74
CA ARG A 60 -9.84 7.72 0.34
C ARG A 60 -8.48 8.35 0.11
N PRO A 61 -8.22 9.56 0.65
CA PRO A 61 -6.89 10.16 0.61
C PRO A 61 -5.84 9.28 1.29
N ASN A 62 -4.59 9.43 0.88
CA ASN A 62 -3.48 8.66 1.45
C ASN A 62 -3.42 8.76 2.98
N ASN A 63 -3.64 9.96 3.54
CA ASN A 63 -3.56 10.16 4.98
C ASN A 63 -4.60 9.37 5.76
N ASP A 64 -5.80 9.20 5.20
CA ASP A 64 -6.84 8.40 5.86
C ASP A 64 -6.42 6.94 5.97
N VAL A 65 -5.81 6.40 4.92
CA VAL A 65 -5.30 5.04 4.93
C VAL A 65 -4.13 4.90 5.89
N LYS A 66 -3.21 5.87 5.91
CA LYS A 66 -2.10 5.89 6.88
C LYS A 66 -2.62 5.88 8.32
N ASN A 67 -3.61 6.69 8.63
CA ASN A 67 -4.22 6.73 9.97
C ASN A 67 -4.88 5.40 10.34
N PHE A 68 -5.54 4.78 9.39
CA PHE A 68 -6.15 3.46 9.58
C PHE A 68 -5.09 2.41 9.93
N LEU A 69 -4.00 2.37 9.16
CA LEU A 69 -2.90 1.43 9.42
C LEU A 69 -2.22 1.69 10.76
N LYS A 70 -2.06 2.95 11.12
CA LYS A 70 -1.52 3.34 12.43
C LYS A 70 -2.40 2.81 13.57
N LYS A 71 -3.71 2.95 13.45
CA LYS A 71 -4.66 2.44 14.45
C LYS A 71 -4.62 0.93 14.56
N MET A 72 -4.31 0.23 13.49
CA MET A 72 -4.14 -1.23 13.50
C MET A 72 -2.82 -1.67 14.13
N GLY A 73 -1.90 -0.74 14.38
CA GLY A 73 -0.62 -1.04 14.99
C GLY A 73 0.54 -1.22 14.02
N LEU A 74 0.37 -0.88 12.76
CA LEU A 74 1.48 -0.93 11.80
C LEU A 74 2.45 0.21 12.07
N GLU A 75 3.75 -0.09 12.10
CA GLU A 75 4.78 0.93 12.30
C GLU A 75 4.88 1.85 11.08
N GLN A 76 5.19 3.11 11.35
CA GLN A 76 5.26 4.17 10.34
C GLN A 76 6.24 3.86 9.20
N LYS A 77 7.33 3.18 9.50
CA LYS A 77 8.34 2.84 8.49
C LYS A 77 7.78 2.02 7.33
N TYR A 78 6.69 1.27 7.56
CA TYR A 78 6.06 0.44 6.53
C TYR A 78 5.07 1.21 5.66
N TYR A 79 4.46 2.28 6.18
CA TYR A 79 3.47 3.06 5.44
C TYR A 79 3.92 4.48 5.12
N SER A 80 5.22 4.72 5.10
CA SER A 80 5.74 6.03 4.68
C SER A 80 5.32 6.38 3.25
N LYS A 81 5.20 5.38 2.40
CA LYS A 81 4.75 5.53 1.01
C LYS A 81 3.47 4.73 0.81
N VAL A 82 2.34 5.42 0.90
CA VAL A 82 1.01 4.87 0.60
C VAL A 82 0.43 5.65 -0.56
N TYR A 83 -0.12 4.95 -1.54
CA TYR A 83 -0.81 5.58 -2.64
C TYR A 83 -2.17 4.92 -2.86
N THR A 84 -3.23 5.75 -2.89
CA THR A 84 -4.60 5.27 -3.00
C THR A 84 -5.25 5.72 -4.29
N SER A 85 -6.26 4.98 -4.74
CA SER A 85 -7.08 5.40 -5.87
C SER A 85 -7.80 6.71 -5.58
N GLY A 86 -8.23 6.92 -4.33
CA GLY A 86 -8.87 8.16 -3.92
C GLY A 86 -7.96 9.37 -4.07
N GLU A 87 -6.68 9.25 -3.63
CA GLU A 87 -5.70 10.33 -3.78
C GLU A 87 -5.43 10.63 -5.26
N ALA A 88 -5.25 9.59 -6.07
CA ALA A 88 -5.04 9.74 -7.51
C ALA A 88 -6.20 10.46 -8.17
N ALA A 89 -7.44 10.09 -7.80
CA ALA A 89 -8.64 10.73 -8.32
C ALA A 89 -8.74 12.19 -7.90
N LEU A 90 -8.46 12.49 -6.63
CA LEU A 90 -8.47 13.88 -6.14
C LEU A 90 -7.44 14.74 -6.87
N ASN A 91 -6.24 14.22 -7.08
CA ASN A 91 -5.20 14.93 -7.81
C ASN A 91 -5.62 15.21 -9.25
N TYR A 92 -6.18 14.21 -9.92
CA TYR A 92 -6.68 14.36 -11.29
C TYR A 92 -7.78 15.41 -11.37
N LEU A 93 -8.77 15.32 -10.47
CA LEU A 93 -9.90 16.25 -10.44
C LEU A 93 -9.47 17.68 -10.12
N SER A 94 -8.52 17.84 -9.20
CA SER A 94 -7.98 19.16 -8.87
C SER A 94 -7.27 19.82 -10.04
N LEU A 95 -6.58 19.05 -10.86
CA LEU A 95 -5.87 19.57 -12.03
C LEU A 95 -6.79 19.89 -13.20
N ASN A 96 -7.86 19.09 -13.39
CA ASN A 96 -8.70 19.17 -14.57
C ASN A 96 -10.04 19.90 -14.34
N PHE A 97 -10.44 20.10 -13.08
CA PHE A 97 -11.72 20.71 -12.72
C PHE A 97 -11.57 21.78 -11.64
N LYS A 98 -10.53 22.62 -11.76
CA LYS A 98 -10.19 23.63 -10.75
C LYS A 98 -11.30 24.63 -10.46
N GLU A 99 -12.14 24.92 -11.45
CA GLU A 99 -13.21 25.89 -11.33
C GLU A 99 -14.51 25.26 -10.83
N MET A 100 -14.54 23.95 -10.60
CA MET A 100 -15.73 23.28 -10.09
C MET A 100 -15.89 23.58 -8.59
N ARG A 101 -17.08 24.02 -8.23
CA ARG A 101 -17.37 24.43 -6.84
C ARG A 101 -17.69 23.25 -5.92
N THR A 102 -18.17 22.16 -6.48
CA THR A 102 -18.69 21.06 -5.70
C THR A 102 -18.34 19.73 -6.34
N LEU A 103 -17.81 18.82 -5.52
CA LEU A 103 -17.64 17.42 -5.87
C LEU A 103 -18.71 16.62 -5.14
N PHE A 104 -19.51 15.89 -5.90
CA PHE A 104 -20.56 15.03 -5.34
C PHE A 104 -20.23 13.58 -5.63
N ILE A 105 -20.10 12.77 -4.57
CA ILE A 105 -19.78 11.35 -4.68
C ILE A 105 -21.01 10.52 -4.28
N LEU A 106 -21.44 9.67 -5.16
CA LEU A 106 -22.57 8.76 -4.93
C LEU A 106 -22.10 7.41 -4.40
#